data_b89545f6590e8943315a06aba45b7dd4
#
_entry.id   b89545f6590e8943315a06aba45b7dd4
#
_cell.length_a   1.000
_cell.length_b   1.000
_cell.length_c   1.000
_cell.angle_alpha   90.00
_cell.angle_beta   90.00
_cell.angle_gamma   90.00
#
_symmetry.space_group_name_H-M   'P 1'
#
loop_
_entity.id
_entity.type
_entity.pdbx_description
1 polymer ?
#
loop_
_entity_poly.entity_id
_entity_poly.type
_entity_poly.pdbx_seq_one_letter_code
_entity_poly.pdbx_strand_id
1 'polypeptide(L)'
;EMLRSLVGSEMCIRDSDNLYGCRESLADGIKRATDVMIAGKVVVVAGYGDVGKGCSHSMRSYGARVLVTEIDPICALQAAMEGFEVTTMEEAVKEGNIFVTTTGNCDIITIEHMTQMKDQSIVCNIGHFDNEIQVDKLVNYPNIKHTNIKPQVDKYTFPNGNSIFLLAEGRLVNLGCATGHPSFVMSNSFTNQVLAQMDLWQMAYEVGVYRLPKRLDEEVARLHLERIGVKLSTLSQKQADYIGVPVEGPYKADHYRY
;
A
#
# COMPACT_ATOMS: atom_id res chain seq x y z
N GLU A 1 -2.93 -18.32 28.46
CA GLU A 1 -2.57 -17.15 27.61
C GLU A 1 -1.79 -17.64 26.40
N MET A 2 -2.49 -17.83 25.31
CA MET A 2 -1.84 -18.36 24.10
C MET A 2 -1.66 -17.21 23.13
N LEU A 3 -0.44 -16.69 23.04
CA LEU A 3 0.02 -15.94 21.87
C LEU A 3 0.56 -16.95 20.85
N ARG A 4 -0.35 -17.59 20.13
CA ARG A 4 -0.03 -18.26 18.87
C ARG A 4 -0.25 -17.24 17.79
N SER A 5 0.80 -16.76 17.14
CA SER A 5 0.67 -15.90 15.97
C SER A 5 0.97 -16.71 14.72
N LEU A 6 -0.03 -16.85 13.89
CA LEU A 6 0.16 -17.21 12.49
C LEU A 6 0.52 -15.93 11.74
N VAL A 7 1.66 -15.92 11.10
CA VAL A 7 1.95 -14.92 10.07
C VAL A 7 1.13 -15.33 8.86
N GLY A 8 0.17 -14.50 8.51
CA GLY A 8 -0.69 -14.72 7.36
C GLY A 8 0.12 -14.97 6.09
N SER A 9 -0.46 -15.69 5.16
CA SER A 9 0.20 -15.97 3.91
C SER A 9 0.50 -14.69 3.14
N GLU A 10 1.62 -14.68 2.51
CA GLU A 10 2.10 -13.53 1.75
C GLU A 10 1.18 -13.17 0.59
N MET A 11 0.50 -14.15 -0.01
CA MET A 11 -0.33 -13.94 -1.18
C MET A 11 -1.62 -13.16 -0.91
N CYS A 12 -2.32 -13.43 0.18
CA CYS A 12 -3.61 -12.77 0.44
C CYS A 12 -3.47 -11.37 1.03
N ILE A 13 -2.44 -11.13 1.84
CA ILE A 13 -2.25 -9.84 2.51
C ILE A 13 -1.34 -8.93 1.69
N ARG A 14 -0.23 -9.43 1.15
CA ARG A 14 0.70 -8.60 0.37
C ARG A 14 0.22 -8.37 -1.05
N ASP A 15 -0.10 -9.44 -1.77
CA ASP A 15 -0.40 -9.34 -3.19
C ASP A 15 -1.83 -8.86 -3.46
N SER A 16 -2.81 -9.24 -2.63
CA SER A 16 -4.21 -8.80 -2.82
C SER A 16 -4.51 -7.53 -2.04
N ASP A 17 -4.29 -7.52 -0.74
CA ASP A 17 -4.64 -6.42 0.15
C ASP A 17 -3.77 -5.20 -0.13
N ASN A 18 -2.45 -5.33 0.03
CA ASN A 18 -1.54 -4.20 -0.10
C ASN A 18 -1.47 -3.65 -1.53
N LEU A 19 -1.38 -4.51 -2.54
CA LEU A 19 -1.24 -4.09 -3.93
C LEU A 19 -2.57 -3.57 -4.49
N TYR A 20 -3.59 -4.40 -4.53
CA TYR A 20 -4.88 -4.06 -5.16
C TYR A 20 -5.76 -3.18 -4.28
N GLY A 21 -5.74 -3.39 -2.96
CA GLY A 21 -6.46 -2.56 -2.01
C GLY A 21 -5.98 -1.12 -2.03
N CYS A 22 -4.67 -0.90 -1.94
CA CYS A 22 -4.10 0.44 -1.99
C CYS A 22 -4.23 1.10 -3.37
N ARG A 23 -4.22 0.31 -4.45
CA ARG A 23 -4.45 0.80 -5.82
C ARG A 23 -5.77 1.56 -5.94
N GLU A 24 -6.83 1.06 -5.31
CA GLU A 24 -8.14 1.73 -5.34
C GLU A 24 -8.30 2.75 -4.21
N SER A 25 -7.95 2.36 -2.99
CA SER A 25 -8.28 3.16 -1.80
C SER A 25 -7.46 4.44 -1.66
N LEU A 26 -6.24 4.52 -2.22
CA LEU A 26 -5.47 5.77 -2.25
C LEU A 26 -6.22 6.86 -3.02
N ALA A 27 -6.63 6.54 -4.24
CA ALA A 27 -7.35 7.51 -5.08
C ALA A 27 -8.66 7.94 -4.44
N ASP A 28 -9.40 7.01 -3.85
CA ASP A 28 -10.64 7.29 -3.14
C ASP A 28 -10.40 8.25 -1.96
N GLY A 29 -9.38 7.99 -1.14
CA GLY A 29 -9.00 8.86 -0.03
C GLY A 29 -8.64 10.28 -0.46
N ILE A 30 -7.76 10.43 -1.44
CA ILE A 30 -7.35 11.74 -1.96
C ILE A 30 -8.54 12.50 -2.56
N LYS A 31 -9.36 11.85 -3.37
CA LYS A 31 -10.48 12.49 -4.06
C LYS A 31 -11.61 12.90 -3.10
N ARG A 32 -11.94 12.08 -2.13
CA ARG A 32 -12.93 12.45 -1.08
C ARG A 32 -12.43 13.57 -0.19
N ALA A 33 -11.12 13.56 0.11
CA ALA A 33 -10.50 14.61 0.92
C ALA A 33 -10.48 15.96 0.20
N THR A 34 -10.11 16.00 -1.07
CA THR A 34 -9.68 17.25 -1.72
C THR A 34 -10.46 17.61 -2.98
N ASP A 35 -11.17 16.67 -3.58
CA ASP A 35 -11.81 16.84 -4.90
C ASP A 35 -10.82 17.27 -6.01
N VAL A 36 -9.52 17.01 -5.82
CA VAL A 36 -8.47 17.40 -6.76
C VAL A 36 -8.54 16.59 -8.04
N MET A 37 -8.28 17.23 -9.17
CA MET A 37 -8.01 16.54 -10.43
C MET A 37 -6.58 16.00 -10.41
N ILE A 38 -6.44 14.68 -10.44
CA ILE A 38 -5.13 13.99 -10.39
C ILE A 38 -4.41 14.08 -11.75
N ALA A 39 -5.16 14.07 -12.85
CA ALA A 39 -4.58 14.17 -14.19
C ALA A 39 -3.71 15.43 -14.34
N GLY A 40 -2.51 15.26 -14.92
CA GLY A 40 -1.55 16.33 -15.13
C GLY A 40 -0.78 16.77 -13.88
N LYS A 41 -1.03 16.16 -12.71
CA LYS A 41 -0.23 16.39 -11.50
C LYS A 41 1.03 15.56 -11.49
N VAL A 42 2.05 16.04 -10.77
CA VAL A 42 3.21 15.23 -10.40
C VAL A 42 2.92 14.61 -9.04
N VAL A 43 2.86 13.29 -9.00
CA VAL A 43 2.63 12.52 -7.77
C VAL A 43 3.92 11.82 -7.38
N VAL A 44 4.38 12.07 -6.16
CA VAL A 44 5.56 11.45 -5.57
C VAL A 44 5.09 10.30 -4.67
N VAL A 45 5.53 9.09 -4.96
CA VAL A 45 5.25 7.90 -4.16
C VAL A 45 6.56 7.46 -3.50
N ALA A 46 6.61 7.54 -2.18
CA ALA A 46 7.77 7.11 -1.41
C ALA A 46 7.64 5.63 -1.05
N GLY A 47 8.50 4.80 -1.66
CA GLY A 47 8.51 3.35 -1.56
C GLY A 47 7.92 2.67 -2.80
N TYR A 48 8.50 1.51 -3.18
CA TYR A 48 8.03 0.70 -4.31
C TYR A 48 7.89 -0.79 -3.93
N GLY A 49 7.52 -1.05 -2.67
CA GLY A 49 6.96 -2.33 -2.23
C GLY A 49 5.53 -2.52 -2.76
N ASP A 50 4.79 -3.50 -2.26
CA ASP A 50 3.45 -3.83 -2.78
C ASP A 50 2.48 -2.65 -2.70
N VAL A 51 2.48 -1.92 -1.59
CA VAL A 51 1.69 -0.68 -1.43
C VAL A 51 2.11 0.38 -2.44
N GLY A 52 3.41 0.66 -2.55
CA GLY A 52 3.94 1.66 -3.48
C GLY A 52 3.67 1.33 -4.94
N LYS A 53 3.78 0.06 -5.34
CA LYS A 53 3.40 -0.43 -6.68
C LYS A 53 1.94 -0.14 -6.97
N GLY A 54 1.04 -0.55 -6.07
CA GLY A 54 -0.39 -0.28 -6.21
C GLY A 54 -0.68 1.21 -6.37
N CYS A 55 -0.12 2.04 -5.50
CA CYS A 55 -0.29 3.48 -5.51
C CYS A 55 0.25 4.14 -6.79
N SER A 56 1.46 3.77 -7.22
CA SER A 56 2.08 4.31 -8.44
C SER A 56 1.28 3.99 -9.69
N HIS A 57 0.83 2.74 -9.84
CA HIS A 57 -0.03 2.32 -10.94
C HIS A 57 -1.37 3.05 -10.93
N SER A 58 -1.98 3.21 -9.76
CA SER A 58 -3.23 3.95 -9.59
C SER A 58 -3.08 5.39 -10.06
N MET A 59 -2.11 6.12 -9.55
CA MET A 59 -1.91 7.53 -9.91
C MET A 59 -1.60 7.72 -11.38
N ARG A 60 -0.77 6.85 -11.97
CA ARG A 60 -0.50 6.84 -13.41
C ARG A 60 -1.77 6.59 -14.24
N SER A 61 -2.66 5.70 -13.79
CA SER A 61 -3.93 5.42 -14.46
C SER A 61 -4.86 6.62 -14.48
N TYR A 62 -4.78 7.51 -13.49
CA TYR A 62 -5.50 8.79 -13.47
C TYR A 62 -4.82 9.89 -14.30
N GLY A 63 -3.72 9.59 -15.00
CA GLY A 63 -3.02 10.55 -15.85
C GLY A 63 -2.02 11.44 -15.12
N ALA A 64 -1.56 11.06 -13.95
CA ALA A 64 -0.46 11.71 -13.27
C ALA A 64 0.89 11.29 -13.83
N ARG A 65 1.88 12.19 -13.80
CA ARG A 65 3.29 11.83 -13.86
C ARG A 65 3.72 11.37 -12.47
N VAL A 66 4.21 10.15 -12.36
CA VAL A 66 4.57 9.55 -11.06
C VAL A 66 6.10 9.51 -10.92
N LEU A 67 6.59 10.06 -9.82
CA LEU A 67 7.95 9.93 -9.34
C LEU A 67 7.96 8.92 -8.19
N VAL A 68 8.95 8.06 -8.16
CA VAL A 68 9.13 7.06 -7.09
C VAL A 68 10.42 7.35 -6.35
N THR A 69 10.38 7.31 -5.01
CA THR A 69 11.60 7.29 -4.20
C THR A 69 11.75 5.92 -3.56
N GLU A 70 12.94 5.32 -3.63
CA GLU A 70 13.16 3.96 -3.16
C GLU A 70 14.61 3.76 -2.70
N ILE A 71 14.81 2.96 -1.65
CA ILE A 71 16.12 2.61 -1.11
C ILE A 71 16.60 1.23 -1.56
N ASP A 72 15.67 0.29 -1.83
CA ASP A 72 15.99 -1.04 -2.31
C ASP A 72 16.32 -0.98 -3.82
N PRO A 73 17.55 -1.34 -4.22
CA PRO A 73 17.94 -1.26 -5.64
C PRO A 73 17.14 -2.21 -6.54
N ILE A 74 16.58 -3.30 -6.01
CA ILE A 74 15.73 -4.22 -6.76
C ILE A 74 14.38 -3.57 -7.04
N CYS A 75 13.74 -3.01 -6.01
CA CYS A 75 12.48 -2.30 -6.17
C CYS A 75 12.63 -1.05 -7.04
N ALA A 76 13.73 -0.30 -6.88
CA ALA A 76 14.04 0.85 -7.72
C ALA A 76 14.21 0.47 -9.20
N LEU A 77 14.92 -0.64 -9.47
CA LEU A 77 15.06 -1.17 -10.84
C LEU A 77 13.71 -1.60 -11.43
N GLN A 78 12.88 -2.27 -10.65
CA GLN A 78 11.52 -2.65 -11.07
C GLN A 78 10.69 -1.41 -11.44
N ALA A 79 10.71 -0.36 -10.60
CA ALA A 79 10.01 0.89 -10.88
C ALA A 79 10.49 1.53 -12.20
N ALA A 80 11.81 1.58 -12.41
CA ALA A 80 12.40 2.13 -13.63
C ALA A 80 12.04 1.31 -14.88
N MET A 81 12.04 -0.03 -14.78
CA MET A 81 11.65 -0.91 -15.88
C MET A 81 10.15 -0.82 -16.20
N GLU A 82 9.32 -0.47 -15.24
CA GLU A 82 7.90 -0.20 -15.46
C GLU A 82 7.62 1.23 -15.98
N GLY A 83 8.68 2.01 -16.23
CA GLY A 83 8.62 3.35 -16.82
C GLY A 83 8.28 4.46 -15.83
N PHE A 84 8.52 4.26 -14.55
CA PHE A 84 8.49 5.33 -13.56
C PHE A 84 9.85 6.02 -13.48
N GLU A 85 9.84 7.30 -13.21
CA GLU A 85 11.04 8.04 -12.87
C GLU A 85 11.38 7.78 -11.40
N VAL A 86 12.59 7.27 -11.15
CA VAL A 86 13.09 7.01 -9.80
C VAL A 86 14.07 8.11 -9.42
N THR A 87 13.82 8.76 -8.28
CA THR A 87 14.61 9.91 -7.81
C THR A 87 14.69 9.93 -6.29
N THR A 88 15.30 10.95 -5.70
CA THR A 88 15.30 11.16 -4.24
C THR A 88 14.18 12.10 -3.83
N MET A 89 13.84 12.12 -2.53
CA MET A 89 12.81 13.02 -2.02
C MET A 89 13.25 14.50 -2.16
N GLU A 90 14.53 14.80 -1.98
CA GLU A 90 15.11 16.14 -2.08
C GLU A 90 14.97 16.73 -3.50
N GLU A 91 14.99 15.88 -4.52
CA GLU A 91 14.71 16.32 -5.89
C GLU A 91 13.19 16.37 -6.16
N ALA A 92 12.44 15.38 -5.71
CA ALA A 92 11.02 15.27 -5.95
C ALA A 92 10.20 16.41 -5.33
N VAL A 93 10.60 16.96 -4.17
CA VAL A 93 9.89 18.08 -3.51
C VAL A 93 9.82 19.33 -4.37
N LYS A 94 10.79 19.54 -5.28
CA LYS A 94 10.85 20.70 -6.17
C LYS A 94 9.75 20.73 -7.21
N GLU A 95 9.20 19.57 -7.56
CA GLU A 95 8.21 19.47 -8.65
C GLU A 95 6.91 18.74 -8.27
N GLY A 96 6.89 18.02 -7.14
CA GLY A 96 5.72 17.31 -6.66
C GLY A 96 4.52 18.20 -6.36
N ASN A 97 3.33 17.67 -6.64
CA ASN A 97 2.05 18.30 -6.26
C ASN A 97 1.32 17.47 -5.19
N ILE A 98 1.48 16.15 -5.24
CA ILE A 98 0.89 15.19 -4.29
C ILE A 98 2.01 14.27 -3.82
N PHE A 99 2.14 14.10 -2.52
CA PHE A 99 3.15 13.26 -1.88
C PHE A 99 2.46 12.18 -1.08
N VAL A 100 2.87 10.93 -1.32
CA VAL A 100 2.27 9.73 -0.71
C VAL A 100 3.38 8.88 -0.10
N THR A 101 3.33 8.62 1.19
CA THR A 101 4.26 7.68 1.84
C THR A 101 3.67 6.28 1.90
N THR A 102 4.50 5.26 1.66
CA THR A 102 4.10 3.85 1.51
C THR A 102 5.13 2.88 2.08
N THR A 103 6.05 3.36 2.92
CA THR A 103 7.28 2.63 3.27
C THR A 103 7.16 1.75 4.51
N GLY A 104 6.26 2.08 5.42
CA GLY A 104 6.21 1.48 6.76
C GLY A 104 7.41 1.84 7.65
N ASN A 105 8.16 2.88 7.29
CA ASN A 105 9.32 3.38 8.04
C ASN A 105 8.94 4.70 8.74
N CYS A 106 9.90 5.49 9.17
CA CYS A 106 9.69 6.79 9.81
C CYS A 106 10.45 7.89 9.07
N ASP A 107 10.01 9.17 9.30
CA ASP A 107 10.69 10.37 8.80
C ASP A 107 10.98 10.39 7.29
N ILE A 108 10.07 9.83 6.51
CA ILE A 108 10.17 9.80 5.04
C ILE A 108 9.93 11.19 4.45
N ILE A 109 8.94 11.90 4.98
CA ILE A 109 8.71 13.31 4.66
C ILE A 109 9.06 14.12 5.90
N THR A 110 10.19 14.80 5.83
CA THR A 110 10.68 15.65 6.92
C THR A 110 10.14 17.08 6.81
N ILE A 111 10.33 17.86 7.87
CA ILE A 111 9.95 19.29 7.85
C ILE A 111 10.73 20.07 6.79
N GLU A 112 11.99 19.72 6.56
CA GLU A 112 12.84 20.32 5.53
C GLU A 112 12.26 20.05 4.13
N HIS A 113 11.73 18.86 3.89
CA HIS A 113 11.02 18.52 2.65
C HIS A 113 9.75 19.39 2.50
N MET A 114 8.92 19.45 3.56
CA MET A 114 7.65 20.17 3.53
C MET A 114 7.83 21.68 3.27
N THR A 115 8.90 22.30 3.80
CA THR A 115 9.19 23.72 3.55
C THR A 115 9.61 24.04 2.12
N GLN A 116 10.06 23.03 1.36
CA GLN A 116 10.50 23.16 -0.04
C GLN A 116 9.41 22.77 -1.05
N MET A 117 8.31 22.20 -0.59
CA MET A 117 7.20 21.84 -1.47
C MET A 117 6.57 23.06 -2.13
N LYS A 118 5.96 22.82 -3.28
CA LYS A 118 5.16 23.85 -3.96
C LYS A 118 3.97 24.26 -3.11
N ASP A 119 3.53 25.50 -3.29
CA ASP A 119 2.31 25.98 -2.65
C ASP A 119 1.13 25.07 -3.00
N GLN A 120 0.32 24.78 -1.99
CA GLN A 120 -0.85 23.90 -2.04
C GLN A 120 -0.53 22.44 -2.40
N SER A 121 0.68 21.97 -2.14
CA SER A 121 0.98 20.54 -2.22
C SER A 121 0.14 19.74 -1.23
N ILE A 122 -0.27 18.54 -1.65
CA ILE A 122 -1.03 17.59 -0.83
C ILE A 122 -0.07 16.53 -0.28
N VAL A 123 -0.12 16.29 1.02
CA VAL A 123 0.72 15.30 1.72
C VAL A 123 -0.18 14.29 2.41
N CYS A 124 0.04 13.02 2.14
CA CYS A 124 -0.72 11.93 2.76
C CYS A 124 0.12 10.66 2.93
N ASN A 125 -0.35 9.80 3.81
CA ASN A 125 0.24 8.51 4.11
C ASN A 125 -0.75 7.38 3.82
N ILE A 126 -0.27 6.29 3.27
CA ILE A 126 -1.00 5.02 3.11
C ILE A 126 -0.12 3.81 3.49
N GLY A 127 1.03 4.07 4.12
CA GLY A 127 1.96 3.04 4.59
C GLY A 127 1.42 2.29 5.80
N HIS A 128 2.05 2.44 6.95
CA HIS A 128 1.63 1.66 8.13
C HIS A 128 1.25 2.55 9.32
N PHE A 129 2.13 3.46 9.76
CA PHE A 129 1.91 4.35 10.89
C PHE A 129 2.02 5.83 10.48
N ASP A 130 1.55 6.70 11.34
CA ASP A 130 1.58 8.16 11.17
C ASP A 130 2.97 8.80 11.30
N ASN A 131 3.99 8.02 11.66
CA ASN A 131 5.36 8.47 11.81
C ASN A 131 6.17 8.59 10.51
N GLU A 132 5.59 8.22 9.37
CA GLU A 132 6.25 8.41 8.06
C GLU A 132 6.38 9.90 7.67
N ILE A 133 5.52 10.75 8.21
CA ILE A 133 5.52 12.19 8.00
C ILE A 133 5.82 12.87 9.33
N GLN A 134 6.76 13.81 9.38
CA GLN A 134 7.11 14.55 10.59
C GLN A 134 6.03 15.58 10.98
N VAL A 135 4.83 15.09 11.32
CA VAL A 135 3.68 15.93 11.66
C VAL A 135 3.94 16.72 12.94
N ASP A 136 4.61 16.14 13.91
CA ASP A 136 5.00 16.80 15.16
C ASP A 136 5.85 18.05 14.91
N LYS A 137 6.82 17.97 14.00
CA LYS A 137 7.65 19.11 13.62
C LYS A 137 6.89 20.14 12.78
N LEU A 138 5.94 19.68 11.96
CA LEU A 138 5.08 20.58 11.18
C LEU A 138 4.19 21.42 12.09
N VAL A 139 3.49 20.78 13.04
CA VAL A 139 2.59 21.46 13.99
C VAL A 139 3.35 22.46 14.87
N ASN A 140 4.57 22.14 15.26
CA ASN A 140 5.41 22.98 16.10
C ASN A 140 6.34 23.91 15.31
N TYR A 141 6.17 24.01 13.98
CA TYR A 141 7.02 24.89 13.17
C TYR A 141 6.80 26.37 13.53
N PRO A 142 7.87 27.16 13.70
CA PRO A 142 7.75 28.56 14.14
C PRO A 142 6.82 29.38 13.23
N ASN A 143 5.82 30.02 13.84
CA ASN A 143 4.83 30.87 13.17
C ASN A 143 4.01 30.16 12.06
N ILE A 144 3.87 28.84 12.12
CA ILE A 144 2.97 28.10 11.23
C ILE A 144 1.52 28.51 11.51
N LYS A 145 0.74 28.70 10.46
CA LYS A 145 -0.70 28.93 10.59
C LYS A 145 -1.44 27.64 10.21
N HIS A 146 -2.11 27.04 11.17
CA HIS A 146 -2.98 25.89 10.94
C HIS A 146 -4.42 26.34 10.66
N THR A 147 -5.05 25.74 9.68
CA THR A 147 -6.46 25.96 9.35
C THR A 147 -7.10 24.61 8.99
N ASN A 148 -8.05 24.15 9.79
CA ASN A 148 -8.85 22.98 9.40
C ASN A 148 -9.83 23.38 8.31
N ILE A 149 -9.75 22.74 7.16
CA ILE A 149 -10.62 23.01 5.99
C ILE A 149 -11.92 22.23 6.11
N LYS A 150 -11.82 20.96 6.46
CA LYS A 150 -12.90 20.04 6.78
C LYS A 150 -12.34 18.85 7.57
N PRO A 151 -13.16 17.98 8.14
CA PRO A 151 -12.66 16.80 8.85
C PRO A 151 -11.59 16.04 8.04
N GLN A 152 -10.46 15.75 8.68
CA GLN A 152 -9.30 15.06 8.10
C GLN A 152 -8.56 15.81 6.98
N VAL A 153 -8.79 17.12 6.81
CA VAL A 153 -8.10 17.95 5.82
C VAL A 153 -7.62 19.22 6.48
N ASP A 154 -6.34 19.31 6.71
CA ASP A 154 -5.69 20.40 7.41
C ASP A 154 -4.73 21.16 6.49
N LYS A 155 -4.85 22.48 6.48
CA LYS A 155 -3.94 23.38 5.76
C LYS A 155 -2.94 23.97 6.73
N TYR A 156 -1.67 23.83 6.41
CA TYR A 156 -0.57 24.46 7.12
C TYR A 156 0.08 25.50 6.21
N THR A 157 0.09 26.76 6.66
CA THR A 157 0.69 27.87 5.91
C THR A 157 1.96 28.33 6.61
N PHE A 158 3.08 28.21 5.92
CA PHE A 158 4.39 28.63 6.39
C PHE A 158 4.54 30.16 6.40
N PRO A 159 5.51 30.72 7.17
CA PRO A 159 5.74 32.19 7.22
C PRO A 159 6.08 32.84 5.89
N ASN A 160 6.59 32.06 4.93
CA ASN A 160 6.89 32.53 3.57
C ASN A 160 5.64 32.68 2.68
N GLY A 161 4.47 32.27 3.18
CA GLY A 161 3.19 32.29 2.47
C GLY A 161 2.83 30.99 1.76
N ASN A 162 3.78 30.07 1.54
CA ASN A 162 3.49 28.74 0.98
C ASN A 162 2.65 27.91 1.95
N SER A 163 1.83 27.06 1.40
CA SER A 163 0.96 26.17 2.20
C SER A 163 1.00 24.75 1.68
N ILE A 164 0.74 23.80 2.58
CA ILE A 164 0.51 22.39 2.25
C ILE A 164 -0.81 21.94 2.85
N PHE A 165 -1.41 20.93 2.25
CA PHE A 165 -2.56 20.21 2.80
C PHE A 165 -2.08 18.86 3.34
N LEU A 166 -2.28 18.63 4.62
CA LEU A 166 -2.04 17.34 5.26
C LEU A 166 -3.38 16.59 5.39
N LEU A 167 -3.43 15.37 4.88
CA LEU A 167 -4.62 14.54 4.93
C LEU A 167 -4.54 13.56 6.11
N ALA A 168 -5.67 13.34 6.75
CA ALA A 168 -5.85 12.41 7.87
C ALA A 168 -4.83 12.60 9.01
N GLU A 169 -4.31 13.82 9.19
CA GLU A 169 -3.28 14.14 10.21
C GLU A 169 -2.01 13.26 10.08
N GLY A 170 -1.67 12.82 8.86
CA GLY A 170 -0.55 11.90 8.60
C GLY A 170 -0.87 10.41 8.80
N ARG A 171 -2.07 10.09 9.31
CA ARG A 171 -2.56 8.71 9.40
C ARG A 171 -2.95 8.17 8.03
N LEU A 172 -3.34 6.89 7.95
CA LEU A 172 -3.71 6.26 6.68
C LEU A 172 -4.88 7.00 6.00
N VAL A 173 -4.60 7.59 4.86
CA VAL A 173 -5.55 8.42 4.09
C VAL A 173 -6.77 7.65 3.62
N ASN A 174 -6.61 6.38 3.27
CA ASN A 174 -7.70 5.51 2.82
C ASN A 174 -8.69 5.18 3.93
N LEU A 175 -8.28 5.18 5.19
CA LEU A 175 -9.15 4.97 6.34
C LEU A 175 -9.65 6.30 6.92
N GLY A 176 -8.80 7.31 7.02
CA GLY A 176 -9.17 8.60 7.58
C GLY A 176 -10.07 9.43 6.67
N CYS A 177 -9.84 9.39 5.37
CA CYS A 177 -10.58 10.20 4.39
C CYS A 177 -11.57 9.41 3.53
N ALA A 178 -11.55 8.06 3.59
CA ALA A 178 -12.44 7.19 2.81
C ALA A 178 -12.90 5.99 3.63
N THR A 179 -13.24 4.89 2.96
CA THR A 179 -13.82 3.69 3.59
C THR A 179 -12.87 2.49 3.62
N GLY A 180 -11.59 2.70 3.33
CA GLY A 180 -10.57 1.65 3.27
C GLY A 180 -10.61 0.86 1.97
N HIS A 181 -10.10 -0.36 2.03
CA HIS A 181 -10.03 -1.23 0.87
C HIS A 181 -11.41 -1.76 0.43
N PRO A 182 -11.58 -2.10 -0.85
CA PRO A 182 -12.81 -2.71 -1.36
C PRO A 182 -13.16 -4.00 -0.61
N SER A 183 -14.46 -4.24 -0.39
CA SER A 183 -14.93 -5.41 0.34
C SER A 183 -14.46 -6.75 -0.24
N PHE A 184 -14.30 -6.84 -1.57
CA PHE A 184 -13.81 -8.04 -2.22
C PHE A 184 -12.35 -8.34 -1.84
N VAL A 185 -11.50 -7.32 -1.79
CA VAL A 185 -10.10 -7.44 -1.33
C VAL A 185 -10.08 -7.87 0.14
N MET A 186 -10.86 -7.19 1.00
CA MET A 186 -10.93 -7.55 2.42
C MET A 186 -11.49 -8.95 2.66
N SER A 187 -12.39 -9.43 1.79
CA SER A 187 -12.88 -10.81 1.86
C SER A 187 -11.76 -11.84 1.73
N ASN A 188 -10.77 -11.61 0.86
CA ASN A 188 -9.59 -12.49 0.77
C ASN A 188 -8.82 -12.53 2.10
N SER A 189 -8.53 -11.36 2.67
CA SER A 189 -7.80 -11.25 3.94
C SER A 189 -8.55 -11.91 5.09
N PHE A 190 -9.86 -11.69 5.20
CA PHE A 190 -10.69 -12.30 6.25
C PHE A 190 -10.82 -13.82 6.08
N THR A 191 -11.00 -14.32 4.85
CA THR A 191 -11.02 -15.76 4.58
C THR A 191 -9.70 -16.41 4.99
N ASN A 192 -8.58 -15.76 4.67
CA ASN A 192 -7.27 -16.25 5.09
C ASN A 192 -7.15 -16.33 6.62
N GLN A 193 -7.61 -15.28 7.33
CA GLN A 193 -7.60 -15.27 8.80
C GLN A 193 -8.48 -16.39 9.39
N VAL A 194 -9.66 -16.64 8.82
CA VAL A 194 -10.55 -17.72 9.25
C VAL A 194 -9.91 -19.08 9.04
N LEU A 195 -9.36 -19.34 7.84
CA LEU A 195 -8.68 -20.61 7.56
C LEU A 195 -7.46 -20.82 8.47
N ALA A 196 -6.72 -19.74 8.76
CA ALA A 196 -5.62 -19.76 9.70
C ALA A 196 -6.08 -20.15 11.12
N GLN A 197 -7.17 -19.59 11.60
CA GLN A 197 -7.74 -19.90 12.90
C GLN A 197 -8.25 -21.35 12.95
N MET A 198 -8.87 -21.83 11.88
CA MET A 198 -9.32 -23.23 11.78
C MET A 198 -8.13 -24.20 11.82
N ASP A 199 -7.07 -23.91 11.09
CA ASP A 199 -5.84 -24.71 11.08
C ASP A 199 -5.18 -24.75 12.47
N LEU A 200 -5.08 -23.58 13.15
CA LEU A 200 -4.61 -23.50 14.55
C LEU A 200 -5.44 -24.32 15.52
N TRP A 201 -6.75 -24.36 15.33
CA TRP A 201 -7.65 -25.10 16.20
C TRP A 201 -7.54 -26.59 16.00
N GLN A 202 -7.39 -27.03 14.74
CA GLN A 202 -7.35 -28.44 14.37
C GLN A 202 -5.98 -29.07 14.61
N MET A 203 -4.91 -28.30 14.42
CA MET A 203 -3.54 -28.78 14.54
C MET A 203 -2.96 -28.47 15.90
N ALA A 204 -2.25 -29.40 16.49
CA ALA A 204 -1.58 -29.22 17.78
C ALA A 204 -0.25 -28.49 17.63
N TYR A 205 -0.31 -27.19 17.30
CA TYR A 205 0.88 -26.35 17.24
C TYR A 205 1.43 -26.04 18.64
N GLU A 206 2.74 -26.08 18.79
CA GLU A 206 3.40 -25.50 19.94
C GLU A 206 3.34 -23.96 19.87
N VAL A 207 3.71 -23.29 20.99
CA VAL A 207 3.80 -21.81 20.99
C VAL A 207 4.91 -21.37 20.06
N GLY A 208 4.57 -20.60 19.01
CA GLY A 208 5.54 -20.15 18.01
C GLY A 208 4.89 -19.37 16.88
N VAL A 209 5.71 -18.97 15.91
CA VAL A 209 5.27 -18.31 14.68
C VAL A 209 5.36 -19.32 13.54
N TYR A 210 4.26 -19.51 12.84
CA TYR A 210 4.14 -20.47 11.76
C TYR A 210 3.67 -19.80 10.47
N ARG A 211 4.20 -20.27 9.34
CA ARG A 211 3.72 -19.88 8.03
C ARG A 211 2.56 -20.79 7.64
N LEU A 212 1.49 -20.22 7.10
CA LEU A 212 0.39 -21.00 6.57
C LEU A 212 0.82 -21.89 5.40
N PRO A 213 0.32 -23.14 5.34
CA PRO A 213 0.57 -24.01 4.19
C PRO A 213 0.04 -23.40 2.89
N LYS A 214 0.81 -23.52 1.81
CA LYS A 214 0.47 -22.97 0.48
C LYS A 214 -0.91 -23.39 -0.02
N ARG A 215 -1.33 -24.62 0.32
CA ARG A 215 -2.68 -25.12 0.00
C ARG A 215 -3.81 -24.23 0.54
N LEU A 216 -3.63 -23.60 1.71
CA LEU A 216 -4.65 -22.72 2.29
C LEU A 216 -4.71 -21.39 1.53
N ASP A 217 -3.57 -20.87 1.05
CA ASP A 217 -3.51 -19.72 0.15
C ASP A 217 -4.28 -19.97 -1.14
N GLU A 218 -4.01 -21.11 -1.76
CA GLU A 218 -4.69 -21.50 -2.99
C GLU A 218 -6.19 -21.67 -2.76
N GLU A 219 -6.61 -22.17 -1.58
CA GLU A 219 -8.02 -22.30 -1.23
C GLU A 219 -8.71 -20.93 -1.10
N VAL A 220 -8.07 -19.95 -0.46
CA VAL A 220 -8.60 -18.59 -0.42
C VAL A 220 -8.83 -18.07 -1.85
N ALA A 221 -7.85 -18.24 -2.72
CA ALA A 221 -7.99 -17.83 -4.12
C ALA A 221 -9.12 -18.56 -4.84
N ARG A 222 -9.24 -19.89 -4.70
CA ARG A 222 -10.30 -20.70 -5.34
C ARG A 222 -11.70 -20.23 -4.95
N LEU A 223 -11.93 -19.99 -3.66
CA LEU A 223 -13.22 -19.51 -3.14
C LEU A 223 -13.64 -18.17 -3.75
N HIS A 224 -12.67 -17.30 -4.04
CA HIS A 224 -12.94 -15.99 -4.62
C HIS A 224 -13.05 -16.01 -6.14
N LEU A 225 -12.27 -16.86 -6.82
CA LEU A 225 -12.29 -17.00 -8.28
C LEU A 225 -13.66 -17.49 -8.78
N GLU A 226 -14.26 -18.46 -8.09
CA GLU A 226 -15.59 -18.94 -8.42
C GLU A 226 -16.62 -17.80 -8.37
N ARG A 227 -16.53 -16.92 -7.38
CA ARG A 227 -17.45 -15.80 -7.19
C ARG A 227 -17.44 -14.80 -8.34
N ILE A 228 -16.31 -14.62 -8.99
CA ILE A 228 -16.14 -13.73 -10.15
C ILE A 228 -16.18 -14.47 -11.49
N GLY A 229 -16.58 -15.74 -11.50
CA GLY A 229 -16.80 -16.52 -12.71
C GLY A 229 -15.52 -16.90 -13.46
N VAL A 230 -14.37 -16.92 -12.80
CA VAL A 230 -13.09 -17.34 -13.40
C VAL A 230 -13.06 -18.85 -13.56
N LYS A 231 -12.61 -19.30 -14.72
CA LYS A 231 -12.39 -20.73 -15.02
C LYS A 231 -10.88 -20.99 -15.08
N LEU A 232 -10.41 -21.89 -14.21
CA LEU A 232 -9.01 -22.30 -14.20
C LEU A 232 -8.79 -23.44 -15.21
N SER A 233 -7.61 -23.45 -15.84
CA SER A 233 -7.12 -24.59 -16.59
C SER A 233 -6.75 -25.71 -15.62
N THR A 234 -6.91 -26.96 -16.05
CA THR A 234 -6.53 -28.15 -15.28
C THR A 234 -5.29 -28.78 -15.90
N LEU A 235 -4.31 -29.15 -15.08
CA LEU A 235 -3.15 -29.90 -15.54
C LEU A 235 -3.54 -31.31 -15.94
N SER A 236 -3.00 -31.78 -17.07
CA SER A 236 -2.97 -33.24 -17.33
C SER A 236 -1.90 -33.90 -16.46
N GLN A 237 -2.02 -35.21 -16.23
CA GLN A 237 -1.01 -35.94 -15.46
C GLN A 237 0.40 -35.77 -16.06
N LYS A 238 0.53 -35.81 -17.39
CA LYS A 238 1.80 -35.60 -18.08
C LYS A 238 2.42 -34.20 -17.80
N GLN A 239 1.58 -33.18 -17.70
CA GLN A 239 2.06 -31.81 -17.38
C GLN A 239 2.47 -31.71 -15.91
N ALA A 240 1.69 -32.28 -15.01
CA ALA A 240 1.98 -32.34 -13.58
C ALA A 240 3.30 -33.05 -13.31
N ASP A 241 3.50 -34.23 -13.92
CA ASP A 241 4.73 -35.02 -13.81
C ASP A 241 5.95 -34.25 -14.37
N TYR A 242 5.78 -33.54 -15.49
CA TYR A 242 6.86 -32.78 -16.12
C TYR A 242 7.39 -31.65 -15.26
N ILE A 243 6.51 -30.93 -14.55
CA ILE A 243 6.90 -29.82 -13.67
C ILE A 243 7.02 -30.23 -12.19
N GLY A 244 6.76 -31.49 -11.86
CA GLY A 244 6.94 -32.05 -10.51
C GLY A 244 5.97 -31.52 -9.46
N VAL A 245 4.70 -31.27 -9.85
CA VAL A 245 3.65 -30.82 -8.92
C VAL A 245 2.43 -31.75 -9.01
N PRO A 246 1.59 -31.83 -7.96
CA PRO A 246 0.30 -32.52 -8.04
C PRO A 246 -0.66 -31.85 -9.05
N VAL A 247 -1.55 -32.64 -9.67
CA VAL A 247 -2.59 -32.11 -10.58
C VAL A 247 -3.48 -31.07 -9.89
N GLU A 248 -3.77 -31.27 -8.61
CA GLU A 248 -4.65 -30.41 -7.79
C GLU A 248 -3.91 -29.35 -6.99
N GLY A 249 -2.58 -29.24 -7.17
CA GLY A 249 -1.74 -28.33 -6.41
C GLY A 249 -1.26 -28.89 -5.06
N PRO A 250 -0.52 -28.13 -4.29
CA PRO A 250 -0.10 -26.76 -4.56
C PRO A 250 0.86 -26.67 -5.75
N TYR A 251 0.68 -25.61 -6.56
CA TYR A 251 1.44 -25.44 -7.81
C TYR A 251 2.81 -24.79 -7.59
N LYS A 252 3.07 -24.26 -6.42
CA LYS A 252 4.34 -23.62 -6.03
C LYS A 252 4.81 -24.16 -4.69
N ALA A 253 6.13 -24.17 -4.51
CA ALA A 253 6.73 -24.52 -3.22
C ALA A 253 6.33 -23.49 -2.13
N ASP A 254 6.34 -23.92 -0.86
CA ASP A 254 5.91 -23.10 0.28
C ASP A 254 6.68 -21.77 0.43
N HIS A 255 7.93 -21.74 -0.03
CA HIS A 255 8.76 -20.53 0.01
C HIS A 255 8.59 -19.59 -1.19
N TYR A 256 7.81 -19.99 -2.21
CA TYR A 256 7.62 -19.17 -3.41
C TYR A 256 6.76 -17.94 -3.10
N ARG A 257 7.23 -16.80 -3.59
CA ARG A 257 6.53 -15.51 -3.54
C ARG A 257 6.10 -15.12 -4.95
N TYR A 258 4.89 -14.64 -5.08
CA TYR A 258 4.34 -14.16 -6.36
C TYR A 258 4.83 -12.76 -6.70
#